data_64bfd17790cf86e953be5ceb363f76e6
#
_entry.id   64bfd17790cf86e953be5ceb363f76e6
#
_cell.length_a   1.000
_cell.length_b   1.000
_cell.length_c   1.000
_cell.angle_alpha   90.00
_cell.angle_beta   90.00
_cell.angle_gamma   90.00
#
_symmetry.space_group_name_H-M   'P 1'
#
loop_
_entity.id
_entity.type
_entity.pdbx_description
1 polymer ?
#
loop_
_entity_poly.entity_id
_entity_poly.type
_entity_poly.pdbx_seq_one_letter_code
_entity_poly.pdbx_strand_id
1 'polypeptide(L)'
;MLPPSYLDRMPDAFVQLWQQVEEQILQDVARRIGKMGTLTETADWQLWRYQQTEAVRENVVKLLAKYSGKSEATIRRLLKEAATEAMEREDAIYYHYNLEPTPFEESAALNNLLNAGARQTCGTWRNLTATTANTVSGAFERTLDVAWGKVATGAFDYKTAVKQAVDSLADEIPEITYPSGHTDSLEVAARRAVLTGVNQTAGKLQEARMDEMNVEFVETSAHGGARPSHAEWQGRRFHRGGAVDYLGKHYPDFEQATGYGTGAGLCGWNCRHTFFAVFPELGDPPTWTEESLQELNARNIEYNGKLYTQYEVNQMQRARERNVRKWKKRYLAESAAGSDTTDSAVRLKAARQSLSEFAKATGGRVDNARTSVPKFGRSEASKAGWAAKNSAQSKPLLGSEKIESSENFMYTDIKTVSEKPWLRWEKIEGGHSSASDTIASNPKFNEAIEYRRNCQKCVPTYEMRRRGYDVAAKPTFAGDELAQVKNMGAMFNGAKIENFPQGNGFEEIQQRMAEWGDGARAEVVVGFKNSAHAFVAEQKNGRTFFRDPQNGFINCRDYFSKAMDGETLLMRIDNAELNDTIGMCCEGVHHDTE
;
A
#
# COMPACT_ATOMS: atom_id res chain seq x y z
N MET A 1 28.66 10.01 -11.74
CA MET A 1 27.20 9.81 -11.64
C MET A 1 26.86 8.37 -11.27
N LEU A 2 25.99 8.12 -10.29
CA LEU A 2 25.52 6.78 -9.98
C LEU A 2 24.44 6.34 -10.97
N PRO A 3 24.56 5.16 -11.62
CA PRO A 3 23.52 4.67 -12.49
C PRO A 3 22.22 4.32 -11.71
N PRO A 4 21.03 4.53 -12.30
CA PRO A 4 19.76 4.16 -11.66
C PRO A 4 19.70 2.69 -11.24
N SER A 5 20.33 1.76 -11.96
CA SER A 5 20.42 0.34 -11.62
C SER A 5 21.27 0.07 -10.37
N TYR A 6 22.30 0.86 -10.13
CA TYR A 6 23.10 0.81 -8.90
C TYR A 6 22.24 1.23 -7.70
N LEU A 7 21.57 2.37 -7.80
CA LEU A 7 20.69 2.89 -6.76
C LEU A 7 19.52 1.94 -6.44
N ASP A 8 19.02 1.20 -7.43
CA ASP A 8 17.93 0.25 -7.20
C ASP A 8 18.35 -0.95 -6.34
N ARG A 9 19.60 -1.40 -6.45
CA ARG A 9 20.11 -2.59 -5.73
C ARG A 9 20.87 -2.27 -4.44
N MET A 10 21.45 -1.10 -4.36
CA MET A 10 22.30 -0.71 -3.24
C MET A 10 21.65 -0.90 -1.85
N PRO A 11 20.35 -0.61 -1.62
CA PRO A 11 19.74 -0.82 -0.32
C PRO A 11 19.46 -2.27 0.06
N ASP A 12 19.59 -3.23 -0.87
CA ASP A 12 19.08 -4.60 -0.67
C ASP A 12 19.73 -5.31 0.54
N ALA A 13 21.03 -5.16 0.73
CA ALA A 13 21.71 -5.74 1.88
C ALA A 13 21.20 -5.18 3.22
N PHE A 14 20.88 -3.89 3.25
CA PHE A 14 20.32 -3.22 4.41
C PHE A 14 18.87 -3.66 4.66
N VAL A 15 18.08 -3.74 3.61
CA VAL A 15 16.69 -4.23 3.66
C VAL A 15 16.63 -5.67 4.18
N GLN A 16 17.52 -6.55 3.72
CA GLN A 16 17.60 -7.93 4.20
C GLN A 16 17.94 -8.02 5.69
N LEU A 17 18.85 -7.17 6.18
CA LEU A 17 19.18 -7.10 7.60
C LEU A 17 17.94 -6.71 8.42
N TRP A 18 17.17 -5.76 7.93
CA TRP A 18 15.98 -5.26 8.60
C TRP A 18 14.81 -6.25 8.56
N GLN A 19 14.62 -6.96 7.47
CA GLN A 19 13.64 -8.05 7.38
C GLN A 19 13.90 -9.15 8.43
N GLN A 20 15.15 -9.40 8.80
CA GLN A 20 15.47 -10.34 9.88
C GLN A 20 14.98 -9.86 11.24
N VAL A 21 15.06 -8.55 11.50
CA VAL A 21 14.55 -7.95 12.75
C VAL A 21 13.04 -8.06 12.80
N GLU A 22 12.38 -7.63 11.73
CA GLU A 22 10.92 -7.67 11.58
C GLU A 22 10.37 -9.08 11.79
N GLU A 23 10.97 -10.08 11.15
CA GLU A 23 10.54 -11.47 11.26
C GLU A 23 10.75 -12.04 12.67
N GLN A 24 11.83 -11.67 13.36
CA GLN A 24 12.05 -12.09 14.74
C GLN A 24 11.02 -11.48 15.70
N ILE A 25 10.67 -10.21 15.48
CA ILE A 25 9.63 -9.53 16.26
C ILE A 25 8.28 -10.22 16.02
N LEU A 26 7.89 -10.39 14.76
CA LEU A 26 6.60 -10.99 14.41
C LEU A 26 6.44 -12.39 15.00
N GLN A 27 7.45 -13.25 14.90
CA GLN A 27 7.39 -14.60 15.47
C GLN A 27 7.39 -14.62 16.99
N ASP A 28 8.09 -13.71 17.67
CA ASP A 28 8.05 -13.64 19.13
C ASP A 28 6.65 -13.24 19.61
N VAL A 29 6.09 -12.23 19.00
CA VAL A 29 4.75 -11.75 19.33
C VAL A 29 3.68 -12.80 19.02
N ALA A 30 3.75 -13.46 17.87
CA ALA A 30 2.82 -14.53 17.49
C ALA A 30 2.88 -15.70 18.48
N ARG A 31 4.08 -16.12 18.91
CA ARG A 31 4.24 -17.17 19.95
C ARG A 31 3.64 -16.78 21.29
N ARG A 32 3.70 -15.51 21.67
CA ARG A 32 3.12 -15.03 22.94
C ARG A 32 1.60 -15.04 22.88
N ILE A 33 1.02 -14.60 21.75
CA ILE A 33 -0.43 -14.69 21.52
C ILE A 33 -0.89 -16.16 21.55
N GLY A 34 -0.17 -17.07 20.90
CA GLY A 34 -0.46 -18.51 20.93
C GLY A 34 -0.44 -19.12 22.34
N LYS A 35 0.22 -18.46 23.31
CA LYS A 35 0.27 -18.87 24.72
C LYS A 35 -0.71 -18.13 25.62
N MET A 36 -1.58 -17.30 25.08
CA MET A 36 -2.52 -16.48 25.88
C MET A 36 -3.38 -17.31 26.85
N GLY A 37 -3.71 -18.54 26.49
CA GLY A 37 -4.51 -19.43 27.34
C GLY A 37 -5.97 -18.98 27.48
N THR A 38 -6.72 -19.69 28.29
CA THR A 38 -8.13 -19.39 28.59
C THR A 38 -8.24 -18.60 29.89
N LEU A 39 -7.58 -17.44 29.97
CA LEU A 39 -7.67 -16.58 31.15
C LEU A 39 -9.07 -15.94 31.21
N THR A 40 -9.90 -16.37 32.11
CA THR A 40 -11.29 -15.93 32.25
C THR A 40 -11.47 -14.81 33.29
N GLU A 41 -10.58 -14.73 34.27
CA GLU A 41 -10.63 -13.69 35.29
C GLU A 41 -9.97 -12.40 34.83
N THR A 42 -10.66 -11.28 34.97
CA THR A 42 -10.20 -9.98 34.48
C THR A 42 -8.89 -9.54 35.12
N ALA A 43 -8.68 -9.84 36.41
CA ALA A 43 -7.46 -9.48 37.15
C ALA A 43 -6.24 -10.27 36.65
N ASP A 44 -6.40 -11.57 36.42
CA ASP A 44 -5.34 -12.43 35.90
C ASP A 44 -5.00 -12.07 34.47
N TRP A 45 -6.01 -11.73 33.65
CA TRP A 45 -5.81 -11.22 32.32
C TRP A 45 -5.01 -9.90 32.31
N GLN A 46 -5.38 -8.93 33.13
CA GLN A 46 -4.68 -7.63 33.19
C GLN A 46 -3.21 -7.80 33.60
N LEU A 47 -2.95 -8.62 34.61
CA LEU A 47 -1.59 -8.90 35.06
C LEU A 47 -0.76 -9.59 33.99
N TRP A 48 -1.30 -10.64 33.38
CA TRP A 48 -0.64 -11.39 32.31
C TRP A 48 -0.38 -10.48 31.09
N ARG A 49 -1.37 -9.68 30.67
CA ARG A 49 -1.27 -8.70 29.59
C ARG A 49 -0.13 -7.71 29.85
N TYR A 50 -0.09 -7.13 31.02
CA TYR A 50 0.98 -6.19 31.40
C TYR A 50 2.36 -6.85 31.32
N GLN A 51 2.52 -8.02 31.89
CA GLN A 51 3.79 -8.77 31.84
C GLN A 51 4.21 -9.10 30.40
N GLN A 52 3.27 -9.49 29.53
CA GLN A 52 3.59 -9.78 28.14
C GLN A 52 3.94 -8.52 27.35
N THR A 53 3.24 -7.41 27.57
CA THR A 53 3.53 -6.13 26.90
C THR A 53 4.93 -5.62 27.25
N GLU A 54 5.30 -5.64 28.53
CA GLU A 54 6.65 -5.27 28.97
C GLU A 54 7.71 -6.22 28.38
N ALA A 55 7.47 -7.51 28.39
CA ALA A 55 8.41 -8.50 27.83
C ALA A 55 8.57 -8.35 26.30
N VAL A 56 7.53 -8.00 25.57
CA VAL A 56 7.60 -7.66 24.12
C VAL A 56 8.45 -6.42 23.95
N ARG A 57 8.16 -5.35 24.68
CA ARG A 57 8.89 -4.08 24.60
C ARG A 57 10.38 -4.28 24.86
N GLU A 58 10.75 -4.99 25.92
CA GLU A 58 12.15 -5.30 26.21
C GLU A 58 12.82 -6.10 25.09
N ASN A 59 12.13 -7.11 24.56
CA ASN A 59 12.68 -7.94 23.49
C ASN A 59 12.88 -7.14 22.22
N VAL A 60 11.92 -6.31 21.83
CA VAL A 60 12.03 -5.41 20.66
C VAL A 60 13.21 -4.45 20.86
N VAL A 61 13.35 -3.80 22.03
CA VAL A 61 14.47 -2.91 22.32
C VAL A 61 15.80 -3.65 22.23
N LYS A 62 15.92 -4.86 22.80
CA LYS A 62 17.13 -5.71 22.72
C LYS A 62 17.48 -6.07 21.27
N LEU A 63 16.48 -6.45 20.46
CA LEU A 63 16.67 -6.74 19.04
C LEU A 63 17.13 -5.50 18.28
N LEU A 64 16.47 -4.37 18.46
CA LEU A 64 16.84 -3.12 17.80
C LEU A 64 18.25 -2.68 18.20
N ALA A 65 18.62 -2.76 19.48
CA ALA A 65 19.98 -2.45 19.95
C ALA A 65 21.03 -3.39 19.32
N LYS A 66 20.75 -4.70 19.29
CA LYS A 66 21.64 -5.71 18.66
C LYS A 66 21.93 -5.42 17.20
N TYR A 67 20.93 -4.95 16.45
CA TYR A 67 21.05 -4.69 15.02
C TYR A 67 21.43 -3.23 14.70
N SER A 68 21.28 -2.29 15.62
CA SER A 68 21.54 -0.86 15.42
C SER A 68 22.98 -0.60 14.99
N GLY A 69 23.97 -1.11 15.72
CA GLY A 69 25.37 -0.92 15.38
C GLY A 69 25.75 -1.51 14.01
N LYS A 70 25.22 -2.69 13.68
CA LYS A 70 25.40 -3.31 12.34
C LYS A 70 24.75 -2.49 11.24
N SER A 71 23.56 -1.93 11.51
CA SER A 71 22.83 -1.10 10.56
C SER A 71 23.57 0.19 10.26
N GLU A 72 24.08 0.90 11.27
CA GLU A 72 24.85 2.12 11.10
C GLU A 72 26.19 1.87 10.39
N ALA A 73 26.88 0.79 10.73
CA ALA A 73 28.10 0.40 10.04
C ALA A 73 27.84 0.10 8.55
N THR A 74 26.71 -0.59 8.26
CA THR A 74 26.29 -0.87 6.88
C THR A 74 25.92 0.42 6.13
N ILE A 75 25.19 1.34 6.75
CA ILE A 75 24.85 2.65 6.16
C ILE A 75 26.14 3.42 5.82
N ARG A 76 27.09 3.53 6.76
CA ARG A 76 28.35 4.23 6.53
C ARG A 76 29.17 3.61 5.40
N ARG A 77 29.23 2.28 5.33
CA ARG A 77 29.92 1.55 4.26
C ARG A 77 29.25 1.82 2.91
N LEU A 78 27.92 1.69 2.82
CA LEU A 78 27.17 1.94 1.60
C LEU A 78 27.31 3.38 1.10
N LEU A 79 27.28 4.36 2.02
CA LEU A 79 27.50 5.77 1.69
C LEU A 79 28.91 6.00 1.16
N LYS A 80 29.95 5.40 1.78
CA LYS A 80 31.34 5.53 1.32
C LYS A 80 31.50 4.90 -0.07
N GLU A 81 31.04 3.67 -0.27
CA GLU A 81 31.10 2.96 -1.56
C GLU A 81 30.40 3.75 -2.66
N ALA A 82 29.19 4.27 -2.37
CA ALA A 82 28.43 5.07 -3.33
C ALA A 82 29.09 6.43 -3.62
N ALA A 83 29.69 7.08 -2.61
CA ALA A 83 30.43 8.32 -2.78
C ALA A 83 31.67 8.14 -3.67
N THR A 84 32.46 7.09 -3.40
CA THR A 84 33.63 6.75 -4.22
C THR A 84 33.21 6.49 -5.67
N GLU A 85 32.23 5.60 -5.91
CA GLU A 85 31.72 5.30 -7.25
C GLU A 85 31.15 6.53 -7.96
N ALA A 86 30.46 7.41 -7.22
CA ALA A 86 29.91 8.66 -7.79
C ALA A 86 31.03 9.61 -8.25
N MET A 87 32.06 9.79 -7.41
CA MET A 87 33.18 10.68 -7.71
C MET A 87 34.08 10.13 -8.80
N GLU A 88 34.41 8.84 -8.80
CA GLU A 88 35.18 8.22 -9.89
C GLU A 88 34.51 8.44 -11.26
N ARG A 89 33.19 8.30 -11.32
CA ARG A 89 32.44 8.52 -12.57
C ARG A 89 32.32 9.99 -12.95
N GLU A 90 32.21 10.86 -11.96
CA GLU A 90 32.15 12.31 -12.20
C GLU A 90 33.51 12.83 -12.63
N ASP A 91 34.57 12.46 -11.92
CA ASP A 91 35.95 12.86 -12.21
C ASP A 91 36.42 12.38 -13.59
N ALA A 92 35.93 11.22 -14.05
CA ALA A 92 36.18 10.73 -15.41
C ALA A 92 35.68 11.68 -16.50
N ILE A 93 34.60 12.45 -16.26
CA ILE A 93 34.10 13.47 -17.18
C ILE A 93 35.11 14.61 -17.27
N TYR A 94 35.61 15.08 -16.14
CA TYR A 94 36.61 16.18 -16.10
C TYR A 94 37.94 15.75 -16.75
N TYR A 95 38.45 14.57 -16.47
CA TYR A 95 39.67 14.02 -17.11
C TYR A 95 39.52 13.92 -18.65
N HIS A 96 38.31 13.61 -19.14
CA HIS A 96 38.04 13.57 -20.58
C HIS A 96 38.28 14.92 -21.24
N TYR A 97 38.02 16.01 -20.52
CA TYR A 97 38.24 17.39 -21.00
C TYR A 97 39.58 17.98 -20.51
N ASN A 98 40.52 17.17 -20.05
CA ASN A 98 41.83 17.56 -19.53
C ASN A 98 41.73 18.53 -18.33
N LEU A 99 40.71 18.40 -17.54
CA LEU A 99 40.57 19.06 -16.26
C LEU A 99 41.01 18.13 -15.14
N GLU A 100 41.67 18.67 -14.13
CA GLU A 100 42.22 17.86 -13.01
C GLU A 100 41.50 18.21 -11.70
N PRO A 101 40.43 17.45 -11.31
CA PRO A 101 39.77 17.64 -10.05
C PRO A 101 40.67 17.14 -8.89
N THR A 102 40.53 17.75 -7.71
CA THR A 102 41.21 17.26 -6.50
C THR A 102 40.78 15.84 -6.21
N PRO A 103 41.69 14.87 -6.00
CA PRO A 103 41.31 13.48 -5.66
C PRO A 103 40.31 13.43 -4.49
N PHE A 104 39.31 12.57 -4.57
CA PHE A 104 38.23 12.52 -3.57
C PHE A 104 38.76 12.33 -2.15
N GLU A 105 39.77 11.47 -1.97
CA GLU A 105 40.38 11.18 -0.68
C GLU A 105 41.13 12.38 -0.09
N GLU A 106 41.63 13.27 -0.92
CA GLU A 106 42.40 14.45 -0.53
C GLU A 106 41.51 15.66 -0.28
N SER A 107 40.26 15.68 -0.81
CA SER A 107 39.33 16.78 -0.63
C SER A 107 38.68 16.77 0.75
N ALA A 108 39.11 17.67 1.63
CA ALA A 108 38.50 17.86 2.95
C ALA A 108 37.02 18.26 2.86
N ALA A 109 36.64 19.05 1.85
CA ALA A 109 35.26 19.48 1.63
C ALA A 109 34.35 18.28 1.32
N LEU A 110 34.72 17.42 0.36
CA LEU A 110 33.96 16.24 -0.01
C LEU A 110 33.88 15.21 1.12
N ASN A 111 34.97 15.00 1.84
CA ASN A 111 34.98 14.11 3.01
C ASN A 111 34.08 14.62 4.16
N ASN A 112 34.00 15.95 4.37
CA ASN A 112 33.08 16.55 5.33
C ASN A 112 31.62 16.36 4.92
N LEU A 113 31.27 16.50 3.64
CA LEU A 113 29.94 16.25 3.08
C LEU A 113 29.55 14.77 3.25
N LEU A 114 30.43 13.83 2.93
CA LEU A 114 30.21 12.41 3.15
C LEU A 114 29.91 12.10 4.63
N ASN A 115 30.69 12.66 5.53
CA ASN A 115 30.50 12.47 6.98
C ASN A 115 29.18 13.10 7.46
N ALA A 116 28.80 14.26 6.93
CA ALA A 116 27.53 14.90 7.24
C ALA A 116 26.33 14.05 6.73
N GLY A 117 26.40 13.55 5.50
CA GLY A 117 25.41 12.62 4.93
C GLY A 117 25.26 11.34 5.73
N ALA A 118 26.39 10.77 6.19
CA ALA A 118 26.39 9.59 7.05
C ALA A 118 25.72 9.87 8.41
N ARG A 119 25.99 11.01 9.04
CA ARG A 119 25.34 11.40 10.30
C ARG A 119 23.82 11.59 10.10
N GLN A 120 23.41 12.27 9.03
CA GLN A 120 22.00 12.51 8.72
C GLN A 120 21.25 11.20 8.47
N THR A 121 21.79 10.32 7.64
CA THR A 121 21.17 9.03 7.30
C THR A 121 21.07 8.11 8.53
N CYS A 122 22.12 8.04 9.34
CA CYS A 122 22.08 7.30 10.61
C CYS A 122 21.08 7.91 11.60
N GLY A 123 20.93 9.24 11.65
CA GLY A 123 19.93 9.92 12.49
C GLY A 123 18.50 9.56 12.07
N THR A 124 18.20 9.63 10.78
CA THR A 124 16.90 9.19 10.23
C THR A 124 16.62 7.73 10.60
N TRP A 125 17.63 6.88 10.49
CA TRP A 125 17.55 5.48 10.85
C TRP A 125 17.25 5.25 12.35
N ARG A 126 17.90 5.98 13.25
CA ARG A 126 17.64 5.89 14.70
C ARG A 126 16.20 6.30 15.05
N ASN A 127 15.71 7.36 14.43
CA ASN A 127 14.31 7.79 14.62
C ASN A 127 13.33 6.70 14.16
N LEU A 128 13.61 6.06 13.02
CA LEU A 128 12.80 4.96 12.52
C LEU A 128 12.78 3.77 13.49
N THR A 129 13.91 3.39 14.06
CA THR A 129 13.99 2.28 15.03
C THR A 129 13.24 2.59 16.33
N ALA A 130 13.33 3.81 16.84
CA ALA A 130 12.58 4.23 18.03
C ALA A 130 11.05 4.20 17.79
N THR A 131 10.60 4.68 16.64
CA THR A 131 9.19 4.63 16.25
C THR A 131 8.69 3.19 16.15
N THR A 132 9.48 2.28 15.58
CA THR A 132 9.14 0.86 15.44
C THR A 132 8.86 0.20 16.78
N ALA A 133 9.68 0.45 17.80
CA ALA A 133 9.50 -0.17 19.11
C ALA A 133 8.15 0.21 19.74
N ASN A 134 7.76 1.48 19.62
CA ASN A 134 6.48 1.96 20.15
C ASN A 134 5.30 1.41 19.35
N THR A 135 5.40 1.37 18.03
CA THR A 135 4.35 0.85 17.14
C THR A 135 4.08 -0.63 17.40
N VAL A 136 5.13 -1.45 17.53
CA VAL A 136 5.01 -2.89 17.80
C VAL A 136 4.35 -3.14 19.16
N SER A 137 4.79 -2.44 20.22
CA SER A 137 4.22 -2.63 21.56
C SER A 137 2.74 -2.24 21.59
N GLY A 138 2.38 -1.13 20.97
CA GLY A 138 0.97 -0.69 20.88
C GLY A 138 0.09 -1.62 20.04
N ALA A 139 0.61 -2.15 18.92
CA ALA A 139 -0.11 -3.12 18.10
C ALA A 139 -0.36 -4.42 18.85
N PHE A 140 0.66 -4.92 19.57
CA PHE A 140 0.54 -6.12 20.39
C PHE A 140 -0.51 -5.95 21.49
N GLU A 141 -0.48 -4.84 22.20
CA GLU A 141 -1.42 -4.53 23.28
C GLU A 141 -2.87 -4.50 22.78
N ARG A 142 -3.14 -3.75 21.70
CA ARG A 142 -4.49 -3.69 21.10
C ARG A 142 -4.96 -5.07 20.63
N THR A 143 -4.08 -5.85 20.03
CA THR A 143 -4.41 -7.18 19.52
C THR A 143 -4.76 -8.14 20.65
N LEU A 144 -4.04 -8.08 21.77
CA LEU A 144 -4.38 -8.86 22.96
C LEU A 144 -5.74 -8.49 23.53
N ASP A 145 -6.05 -7.18 23.63
CA ASP A 145 -7.34 -6.70 24.14
C ASP A 145 -8.52 -7.19 23.29
N VAL A 146 -8.38 -7.12 21.97
CA VAL A 146 -9.40 -7.64 21.04
C VAL A 146 -9.55 -9.15 21.14
N ALA A 147 -8.45 -9.90 21.22
CA ALA A 147 -8.50 -11.35 21.35
C ALA A 147 -9.16 -11.79 22.67
N TRP A 148 -8.79 -11.15 23.77
CA TRP A 148 -9.41 -11.41 25.07
C TRP A 148 -10.90 -11.06 25.08
N GLY A 149 -11.29 -9.91 24.54
CA GLY A 149 -12.69 -9.52 24.44
C GLY A 149 -13.53 -10.54 23.68
N LYS A 150 -13.00 -11.10 22.60
CA LYS A 150 -13.67 -12.15 21.80
C LYS A 150 -13.86 -13.45 22.59
N VAL A 151 -12.88 -13.86 23.38
CA VAL A 151 -12.96 -15.07 24.22
C VAL A 151 -13.84 -14.82 25.43
N ALA A 152 -13.66 -13.70 26.14
CA ALA A 152 -14.39 -13.37 27.36
C ALA A 152 -15.89 -13.17 27.15
N THR A 153 -16.29 -12.69 25.97
CA THR A 153 -17.71 -12.52 25.59
C THR A 153 -18.34 -13.79 25.06
N GLY A 154 -17.57 -14.86 24.85
CA GLY A 154 -18.04 -16.11 24.22
C GLY A 154 -18.34 -15.99 22.72
N ALA A 155 -18.00 -14.83 22.10
CA ALA A 155 -18.28 -14.61 20.67
C ALA A 155 -17.44 -15.51 19.75
N PHE A 156 -16.26 -15.95 20.20
CA PHE A 156 -15.35 -16.82 19.45
C PHE A 156 -14.70 -17.85 20.36
N ASP A 157 -14.46 -19.04 19.81
CA ASP A 157 -13.61 -20.01 20.49
C ASP A 157 -12.16 -19.51 20.57
N TYR A 158 -11.42 -20.04 21.53
CA TYR A 158 -10.03 -19.62 21.80
C TYR A 158 -9.12 -19.72 20.57
N LYS A 159 -9.21 -20.83 19.81
CA LYS A 159 -8.33 -21.06 18.64
C LYS A 159 -8.61 -20.05 17.53
N THR A 160 -9.87 -19.76 17.28
CA THR A 160 -10.31 -18.76 16.30
C THR A 160 -9.88 -17.36 16.72
N ALA A 161 -10.05 -16.97 17.99
CA ALA A 161 -9.63 -15.68 18.51
C ALA A 161 -8.11 -15.48 18.41
N VAL A 162 -7.31 -16.52 18.77
CA VAL A 162 -5.84 -16.51 18.63
C VAL A 162 -5.43 -16.38 17.17
N LYS A 163 -6.04 -17.16 16.28
CA LYS A 163 -5.74 -17.08 14.84
C LYS A 163 -5.99 -15.67 14.29
N GLN A 164 -7.17 -15.11 14.55
CA GLN A 164 -7.51 -13.76 14.11
C GLN A 164 -6.57 -12.70 14.69
N ALA A 165 -6.15 -12.84 15.95
CA ALA A 165 -5.17 -11.96 16.57
C ALA A 165 -3.80 -12.03 15.88
N VAL A 166 -3.31 -13.24 15.60
CA VAL A 166 -2.05 -13.45 14.87
C VAL A 166 -2.12 -12.88 13.45
N ASP A 167 -3.25 -13.06 12.79
CA ASP A 167 -3.50 -12.55 11.44
C ASP A 167 -3.51 -11.01 11.41
N SER A 168 -4.21 -10.36 12.34
CA SER A 168 -4.24 -8.91 12.49
C SER A 168 -2.84 -8.35 12.75
N LEU A 169 -2.11 -8.98 13.66
CA LEU A 169 -0.76 -8.57 14.02
C LEU A 169 0.23 -8.70 12.86
N ALA A 170 0.12 -9.76 12.06
CA ALA A 170 0.95 -9.97 10.88
C ALA A 170 0.72 -8.88 9.81
N ASP A 171 -0.44 -8.26 9.80
CA ASP A 171 -0.76 -7.13 8.93
C ASP A 171 -0.34 -5.78 9.54
N GLU A 172 -0.41 -5.60 10.87
CA GLU A 172 -0.15 -4.33 11.56
C GLU A 172 1.35 -4.09 11.92
N ILE A 173 2.07 -5.11 12.40
CA ILE A 173 3.48 -4.95 12.84
C ILE A 173 4.42 -4.45 11.73
N PRO A 174 4.24 -4.83 10.46
CA PRO A 174 5.13 -4.34 9.41
C PRO A 174 4.91 -2.87 9.00
N GLU A 175 4.00 -2.13 9.63
CA GLU A 175 3.64 -0.78 9.18
C GLU A 175 4.15 0.33 10.11
N ILE A 176 4.65 1.41 9.49
CA ILE A 176 5.03 2.66 10.16
C ILE A 176 4.08 3.74 9.67
N THR A 177 3.40 4.38 10.59
CA THR A 177 2.57 5.55 10.31
C THR A 177 3.37 6.82 10.61
N TYR A 178 3.54 7.68 9.61
CA TYR A 178 4.19 8.97 9.75
C TYR A 178 3.20 10.03 10.29
N PRO A 179 3.70 11.13 10.87
CA PRO A 179 2.83 12.22 11.34
C PRO A 179 1.89 12.80 10.26
N SER A 180 2.26 12.65 8.99
CA SER A 180 1.42 13.02 7.84
C SER A 180 0.23 12.09 7.59
N GLY A 181 0.07 11.02 8.37
CA GLY A 181 -0.90 9.95 8.15
C GLY A 181 -0.51 8.95 7.07
N HIS A 182 0.61 9.15 6.39
CA HIS A 182 1.13 8.17 5.43
C HIS A 182 1.67 6.94 6.16
N THR A 183 1.37 5.75 5.62
CA THR A 183 1.82 4.48 6.18
C THR A 183 2.72 3.74 5.19
N ASP A 184 3.87 3.29 5.66
CA ASP A 184 4.78 2.42 4.92
C ASP A 184 5.04 1.12 5.67
N SER A 185 5.30 0.04 4.94
CA SER A 185 5.91 -1.13 5.58
C SER A 185 7.32 -0.77 6.09
N LEU A 186 7.74 -1.44 7.16
CA LEU A 186 9.09 -1.29 7.75
C LEU A 186 10.19 -1.44 6.70
N GLU A 187 10.04 -2.39 5.79
CA GLU A 187 10.95 -2.62 4.68
C GLU A 187 11.01 -1.43 3.71
N VAL A 188 9.86 -0.86 3.36
CA VAL A 188 9.79 0.31 2.47
C VAL A 188 10.39 1.53 3.14
N ALA A 189 10.11 1.74 4.41
CA ALA A 189 10.68 2.83 5.19
C ALA A 189 12.22 2.72 5.32
N ALA A 190 12.72 1.52 5.61
CA ALA A 190 14.15 1.23 5.67
C ALA A 190 14.85 1.47 4.32
N ARG A 191 14.25 0.97 3.23
CA ARG A 191 14.76 1.20 1.87
C ARG A 191 14.79 2.69 1.52
N ARG A 192 13.71 3.40 1.81
CA ARG A 192 13.61 4.84 1.57
C ARG A 192 14.68 5.61 2.33
N ALA A 193 14.88 5.33 3.62
CA ALA A 193 15.86 6.03 4.43
C ALA A 193 17.29 5.92 3.86
N VAL A 194 17.69 4.72 3.48
CA VAL A 194 19.05 4.47 2.94
C VAL A 194 19.18 4.99 1.52
N LEU A 195 18.24 4.67 0.63
CA LEU A 195 18.30 5.12 -0.77
C LEU A 195 18.32 6.65 -0.88
N THR A 196 17.43 7.32 -0.15
CA THR A 196 17.36 8.79 -0.16
C THR A 196 18.63 9.39 0.43
N GLY A 197 19.12 8.86 1.56
CA GLY A 197 20.34 9.36 2.19
C GLY A 197 21.56 9.22 1.29
N VAL A 198 21.71 8.09 0.61
CA VAL A 198 22.81 7.87 -0.35
C VAL A 198 22.69 8.79 -1.56
N ASN A 199 21.51 8.87 -2.18
CA ASN A 199 21.32 9.68 -3.38
C ASN A 199 21.50 11.18 -3.10
N GLN A 200 20.98 11.67 -1.96
CA GLN A 200 21.20 13.05 -1.53
C GLN A 200 22.66 13.34 -1.23
N THR A 201 23.38 12.40 -0.61
CA THR A 201 24.81 12.57 -0.31
C THR A 201 25.61 12.61 -1.62
N ALA A 202 25.34 11.68 -2.55
CA ALA A 202 26.00 11.66 -3.86
C ALA A 202 25.71 12.96 -4.64
N GLY A 203 24.46 13.45 -4.66
CA GLY A 203 24.10 14.71 -5.30
C GLY A 203 24.87 15.91 -4.75
N LYS A 204 24.99 16.02 -3.41
CA LYS A 204 25.79 17.09 -2.78
C LYS A 204 27.28 17.02 -3.08
N LEU A 205 27.83 15.81 -3.18
CA LEU A 205 29.21 15.63 -3.58
C LEU A 205 29.45 16.04 -5.02
N GLN A 206 28.54 15.69 -5.94
CA GLN A 206 28.59 16.12 -7.34
C GLN A 206 28.47 17.64 -7.48
N GLU A 207 27.53 18.24 -6.73
CA GLU A 207 27.37 19.70 -6.70
C GLU A 207 28.66 20.41 -6.23
N ALA A 208 29.26 19.96 -5.13
CA ALA A 208 30.50 20.53 -4.63
C ALA A 208 31.68 20.34 -5.60
N ARG A 209 31.70 19.22 -6.32
CA ARG A 209 32.71 18.99 -7.37
C ARG A 209 32.50 19.94 -8.55
N MET A 210 31.27 20.16 -8.97
CA MET A 210 30.92 21.12 -10.04
C MET A 210 31.29 22.54 -9.63
N ASP A 211 31.10 22.92 -8.35
CA ASP A 211 31.50 24.20 -7.81
C ASP A 211 33.02 24.36 -7.87
N GLU A 212 33.79 23.33 -7.44
CA GLU A 212 35.26 23.34 -7.56
C GLU A 212 35.72 23.52 -9.01
N MET A 213 35.03 22.90 -9.95
CA MET A 213 35.40 22.91 -11.36
C MET A 213 34.73 24.04 -12.17
N ASN A 214 33.95 24.93 -11.52
CA ASN A 214 33.19 26.03 -12.12
C ASN A 214 32.26 25.59 -13.27
N VAL A 215 31.52 24.45 -13.06
CA VAL A 215 30.58 23.92 -14.05
C VAL A 215 29.18 24.39 -13.73
N GLU A 216 28.53 25.02 -14.70
CA GLU A 216 27.17 25.57 -14.57
C GLU A 216 26.11 24.75 -15.26
N PHE A 217 26.48 23.84 -16.18
CA PHE A 217 25.52 23.00 -16.93
C PHE A 217 25.52 21.55 -16.46
N VAL A 218 24.32 21.00 -16.34
CA VAL A 218 24.12 19.64 -15.89
C VAL A 218 23.14 18.89 -16.78
N GLU A 219 23.28 17.57 -16.84
CA GLU A 219 22.32 16.68 -17.47
C GLU A 219 21.83 15.66 -16.44
N THR A 220 20.51 15.42 -16.41
CA THR A 220 19.91 14.44 -15.49
C THR A 220 19.95 13.05 -16.11
N SER A 221 20.08 12.03 -15.29
CA SER A 221 19.98 10.64 -15.76
C SER A 221 18.54 10.29 -16.15
N ALA A 222 18.37 9.29 -17.04
CA ALA A 222 17.07 8.75 -17.41
C ALA A 222 17.01 7.24 -17.23
N HIS A 223 15.81 6.72 -16.97
CA HIS A 223 15.56 5.28 -16.89
C HIS A 223 14.09 4.95 -17.14
N GLY A 224 13.82 3.78 -17.70
CA GLY A 224 12.47 3.26 -17.83
C GLY A 224 11.81 3.06 -16.46
N GLY A 225 10.55 3.46 -16.34
CA GLY A 225 9.80 3.39 -15.09
C GLY A 225 10.05 4.53 -14.11
N ALA A 226 10.48 5.68 -14.59
CA ALA A 226 10.42 6.95 -13.85
C ALA A 226 8.97 7.29 -13.48
N ARG A 227 8.75 7.88 -12.30
CA ARG A 227 7.41 8.37 -11.94
C ARG A 227 7.00 9.52 -12.87
N PRO A 228 5.70 9.72 -13.14
CA PRO A 228 5.25 10.72 -14.12
C PRO A 228 5.88 12.10 -13.92
N SER A 229 5.93 12.63 -12.69
CA SER A 229 6.56 13.91 -12.37
C SER A 229 8.08 13.99 -12.64
N HIS A 230 8.76 12.85 -12.75
CA HIS A 230 10.19 12.79 -13.06
C HIS A 230 10.43 12.52 -14.55
N ALA A 231 9.45 11.93 -15.24
CA ALA A 231 9.52 11.68 -16.67
C ALA A 231 9.62 12.98 -17.50
N GLU A 232 9.14 14.10 -16.95
CA GLU A 232 9.14 15.41 -17.61
C GLU A 232 10.53 16.00 -17.76
N TRP A 233 11.42 15.76 -16.80
CA TRP A 233 12.74 16.37 -16.75
C TRP A 233 13.90 15.35 -16.85
N GLN A 234 13.67 14.05 -16.80
CA GLN A 234 14.75 13.07 -16.93
C GLN A 234 15.45 13.15 -18.28
N GLY A 235 16.79 12.95 -18.29
CA GLY A 235 17.61 12.94 -19.49
C GLY A 235 17.75 14.32 -20.17
N ARG A 236 17.38 15.39 -19.49
CA ARG A 236 17.44 16.76 -20.02
C ARG A 236 18.57 17.57 -19.40
N ARG A 237 18.97 18.64 -20.08
CA ARG A 237 20.02 19.56 -19.67
C ARG A 237 19.45 20.81 -19.02
N PHE A 238 20.14 21.30 -18.01
CA PHE A 238 19.73 22.42 -17.18
C PHE A 238 20.93 23.30 -16.85
N HIS A 239 20.67 24.54 -16.44
CA HIS A 239 21.66 25.45 -15.91
C HIS A 239 21.50 25.65 -14.42
N ARG A 240 22.64 25.71 -13.68
CA ARG A 240 22.70 25.81 -12.21
C ARG A 240 22.66 27.26 -11.79
N GLY A 241 22.01 28.08 -11.88
CA GLY A 241 22.04 29.51 -11.51
C GLY A 241 20.94 30.31 -12.18
N GLY A 242 19.85 29.64 -12.49
CA GLY A 242 18.72 30.21 -13.18
C GLY A 242 18.65 29.79 -14.65
N ALA A 243 17.52 30.01 -15.31
CA ALA A 243 17.37 29.70 -16.72
C ALA A 243 18.25 30.60 -17.58
N VAL A 244 18.87 30.04 -18.64
CA VAL A 244 19.75 30.78 -19.56
C VAL A 244 19.58 30.32 -21.01
N ASP A 245 19.69 31.24 -21.95
CA ASP A 245 19.85 30.94 -23.37
C ASP A 245 21.36 30.96 -23.72
N TYR A 246 21.89 29.79 -24.07
CA TYR A 246 23.32 29.63 -24.35
C TYR A 246 23.55 28.85 -25.64
N LEU A 247 24.42 29.31 -26.52
CA LEU A 247 24.71 28.71 -27.84
C LEU A 247 23.45 28.41 -28.67
N GLY A 248 22.44 29.29 -28.60
CA GLY A 248 21.19 29.15 -29.34
C GLY A 248 20.22 28.08 -28.79
N LYS A 249 20.46 27.57 -27.59
CA LYS A 249 19.58 26.62 -26.87
C LYS A 249 19.14 27.22 -25.55
N HIS A 250 17.91 26.88 -25.15
CA HIS A 250 17.35 27.23 -23.85
C HIS A 250 17.69 26.15 -22.84
N TYR A 251 18.28 26.55 -21.70
CA TYR A 251 18.55 25.68 -20.55
C TYR A 251 17.71 26.17 -19.37
N PRO A 252 16.68 25.40 -18.96
CA PRO A 252 15.86 25.74 -17.79
C PRO A 252 16.68 25.77 -16.51
N ASP A 253 16.16 26.45 -15.48
CA ASP A 253 16.73 26.40 -14.14
C ASP A 253 16.70 24.97 -13.57
N PHE A 254 17.85 24.51 -13.09
CA PHE A 254 18.03 23.14 -12.59
C PHE A 254 17.15 22.84 -11.39
N GLU A 255 17.17 23.70 -10.38
CA GLU A 255 16.43 23.45 -9.14
C GLU A 255 14.91 23.57 -9.36
N GLN A 256 14.50 24.59 -10.08
CA GLN A 256 13.08 24.85 -10.36
C GLN A 256 12.47 23.73 -11.22
N ALA A 257 13.15 23.28 -12.25
CA ALA A 257 12.62 22.28 -13.18
C ALA A 257 12.59 20.87 -12.57
N THR A 258 13.61 20.51 -11.78
CA THR A 258 13.77 19.15 -11.26
C THR A 258 13.27 18.99 -9.81
N GLY A 259 13.03 20.10 -9.11
CA GLY A 259 12.74 20.12 -7.68
C GLY A 259 13.92 19.64 -6.83
N TYR A 260 15.17 19.75 -7.33
CA TYR A 260 16.35 19.39 -6.55
C TYR A 260 16.37 20.11 -5.21
N GLY A 261 16.81 19.44 -4.16
CA GLY A 261 16.75 19.96 -2.77
C GLY A 261 15.41 19.72 -2.06
N THR A 262 14.36 19.29 -2.76
CA THR A 262 13.06 18.93 -2.16
C THR A 262 12.89 17.42 -1.99
N GLY A 263 11.98 17.02 -1.10
CA GLY A 263 11.70 15.58 -0.89
C GLY A 263 11.04 14.89 -2.09
N ALA A 264 10.30 15.60 -2.93
CA ALA A 264 9.60 15.04 -4.09
C ALA A 264 10.41 15.11 -5.40
N GLY A 265 11.46 15.94 -5.46
CA GLY A 265 12.25 16.20 -6.64
C GLY A 265 13.41 15.23 -6.87
N LEU A 266 14.36 15.70 -7.68
CA LEU A 266 15.60 14.99 -8.01
C LEU A 266 16.41 14.70 -6.74
N CYS A 267 16.98 13.50 -6.63
CA CYS A 267 17.67 12.99 -5.44
C CYS A 267 16.79 12.93 -4.17
N GLY A 268 15.50 13.18 -4.26
CA GLY A 268 14.55 13.13 -3.16
C GLY A 268 14.07 11.70 -2.83
N TRP A 269 12.89 11.59 -2.21
CA TRP A 269 12.36 10.30 -1.68
C TRP A 269 12.20 9.23 -2.77
N ASN A 270 12.89 8.11 -2.57
CA ASN A 270 12.90 6.98 -3.50
C ASN A 270 13.28 7.37 -4.95
N CYS A 271 13.91 8.50 -5.18
CA CYS A 271 14.42 8.91 -6.48
C CYS A 271 15.63 8.04 -6.85
N ARG A 272 15.70 7.62 -8.11
CA ARG A 272 16.82 6.86 -8.68
C ARG A 272 17.57 7.67 -9.76
N HIS A 273 17.11 8.89 -9.99
CA HIS A 273 17.80 9.81 -10.88
C HIS A 273 18.95 10.49 -10.15
N THR A 274 19.99 10.77 -10.92
CA THR A 274 21.15 11.56 -10.55
C THR A 274 21.39 12.59 -11.65
N PHE A 275 22.41 13.40 -11.51
CA PHE A 275 22.81 14.36 -12.53
C PHE A 275 24.34 14.34 -12.67
N PHE A 276 24.87 14.97 -13.71
CA PHE A 276 26.30 15.03 -13.99
C PHE A 276 26.65 16.27 -14.81
N ALA A 277 27.93 16.68 -14.74
CA ALA A 277 28.47 17.80 -15.46
C ALA A 277 28.41 17.59 -16.98
N VAL A 278 28.08 18.66 -17.72
CA VAL A 278 28.16 18.71 -19.19
C VAL A 278 28.79 20.00 -19.64
N PHE A 279 29.42 19.99 -20.82
CA PHE A 279 30.17 21.13 -21.39
C PHE A 279 29.63 21.49 -22.77
N PRO A 280 28.50 22.22 -22.84
CA PRO A 280 27.88 22.59 -24.11
C PRO A 280 28.82 23.38 -25.02
N GLU A 281 29.74 24.20 -24.45
CA GLU A 281 30.74 24.98 -25.16
C GLU A 281 31.80 24.14 -25.87
N LEU A 282 32.00 22.89 -25.42
CA LEU A 282 32.92 21.95 -26.07
C LEU A 282 32.22 21.06 -27.08
N GLY A 283 30.94 21.33 -27.37
CA GLY A 283 30.14 20.58 -28.33
C GLY A 283 29.63 19.22 -27.81
N ASP A 284 29.59 19.04 -26.49
CA ASP A 284 29.14 17.82 -25.85
C ASP A 284 27.67 17.46 -26.23
N PRO A 285 27.42 16.31 -26.90
CA PRO A 285 26.07 15.95 -27.31
C PRO A 285 25.23 15.47 -26.10
N PRO A 286 23.90 15.69 -26.10
CA PRO A 286 23.03 15.09 -25.09
C PRO A 286 23.16 13.56 -25.06
N THR A 287 23.19 12.98 -23.85
CA THR A 287 23.24 11.53 -23.68
C THR A 287 21.95 10.86 -24.17
N TRP A 288 20.81 11.54 -23.99
CA TRP A 288 19.50 11.06 -24.43
C TRP A 288 18.92 11.96 -25.52
N THR A 289 18.45 11.35 -26.59
CA THR A 289 17.67 12.06 -27.62
C THR A 289 16.20 12.12 -27.22
N GLU A 290 15.44 13.03 -27.81
CA GLU A 290 14.01 13.16 -27.54
C GLU A 290 13.26 11.88 -27.88
N GLU A 291 13.66 11.16 -28.95
CA GLU A 291 13.09 9.89 -29.34
C GLU A 291 13.33 8.81 -28.27
N SER A 292 14.54 8.73 -27.73
CA SER A 292 14.87 7.77 -26.67
C SER A 292 14.11 8.04 -25.37
N LEU A 293 13.88 9.32 -25.03
CA LEU A 293 13.08 9.72 -23.87
C LEU A 293 11.60 9.39 -24.07
N GLN A 294 11.07 9.60 -25.28
CA GLN A 294 9.70 9.21 -25.63
C GLN A 294 9.52 7.71 -25.54
N GLU A 295 10.47 6.91 -26.01
CA GLU A 295 10.44 5.45 -25.90
C GLU A 295 10.47 4.97 -24.43
N LEU A 296 11.32 5.57 -23.58
CA LEU A 296 11.39 5.26 -22.15
C LEU A 296 10.07 5.53 -21.40
N ASN A 297 9.30 6.49 -21.87
CA ASN A 297 8.04 6.92 -21.26
C ASN A 297 6.81 6.34 -21.98
N ALA A 298 7.00 5.58 -23.06
CA ALA A 298 5.91 5.08 -23.90
C ALA A 298 5.00 4.10 -23.15
N ARG A 299 3.71 4.12 -23.52
CA ARG A 299 2.73 3.11 -23.16
C ARG A 299 2.75 1.98 -24.19
N ASN A 300 3.71 1.08 -24.07
CA ASN A 300 3.98 0.04 -25.05
C ASN A 300 3.96 -1.38 -24.48
N ILE A 301 3.72 -1.56 -23.18
CA ILE A 301 3.64 -2.88 -22.54
C ILE A 301 2.17 -3.27 -22.45
N GLU A 302 1.78 -4.30 -23.20
CA GLU A 302 0.42 -4.81 -23.17
C GLU A 302 0.21 -5.76 -21.99
N TYR A 303 -0.90 -5.57 -21.27
CA TYR A 303 -1.40 -6.49 -20.26
C TYR A 303 -2.93 -6.43 -20.18
N ASN A 304 -3.59 -7.58 -20.30
CA ASN A 304 -5.06 -7.70 -20.29
C ASN A 304 -5.75 -6.71 -21.26
N GLY A 305 -5.25 -6.61 -22.49
CA GLY A 305 -5.82 -5.76 -23.54
C GLY A 305 -5.66 -4.26 -23.34
N LYS A 306 -4.78 -3.82 -22.42
CA LYS A 306 -4.45 -2.42 -22.18
C LYS A 306 -2.95 -2.20 -22.28
N LEU A 307 -2.56 -1.02 -22.74
CA LEU A 307 -1.16 -0.60 -22.81
C LEU A 307 -0.77 0.19 -21.55
N TYR A 308 0.38 -0.15 -21.00
CA TYR A 308 0.94 0.44 -19.79
C TYR A 308 2.35 0.96 -20.02
N THR A 309 2.75 1.95 -19.21
CA THR A 309 4.13 2.38 -19.11
C THR A 309 4.94 1.39 -18.26
N GLN A 310 6.26 1.40 -18.40
CA GLN A 310 7.15 0.62 -17.55
C GLN A 310 6.97 0.95 -16.06
N TYR A 311 6.67 2.20 -15.72
CA TYR A 311 6.36 2.62 -14.34
C TYR A 311 5.14 1.89 -13.79
N GLU A 312 4.04 1.88 -14.52
CA GLU A 312 2.80 1.23 -14.11
C GLU A 312 2.98 -0.29 -13.95
N VAL A 313 3.66 -0.93 -14.89
CA VAL A 313 4.00 -2.36 -14.82
C VAL A 313 4.85 -2.65 -13.58
N ASN A 314 5.87 -1.83 -13.30
CA ASN A 314 6.70 -1.98 -12.12
C ASN A 314 5.87 -1.85 -10.82
N GLN A 315 4.90 -0.93 -10.75
CA GLN A 315 4.03 -0.79 -9.58
C GLN A 315 3.12 -2.01 -9.40
N MET A 316 2.55 -2.54 -10.47
CA MET A 316 1.74 -3.77 -10.44
C MET A 316 2.55 -5.00 -10.02
N GLN A 317 3.78 -5.13 -10.50
CA GLN A 317 4.69 -6.21 -10.08
C GLN A 317 5.03 -6.11 -8.60
N ARG A 318 5.40 -4.91 -8.12
CA ARG A 318 5.72 -4.67 -6.71
C ARG A 318 4.54 -4.96 -5.78
N ALA A 319 3.32 -4.66 -6.21
CA ALA A 319 2.12 -5.00 -5.45
C ALA A 319 2.01 -6.53 -5.26
N ARG A 320 2.25 -7.31 -6.33
CA ARG A 320 2.23 -8.78 -6.28
C ARG A 320 3.38 -9.36 -5.45
N GLU A 321 4.59 -8.79 -5.55
CA GLU A 321 5.74 -9.17 -4.74
C GLU A 321 5.46 -8.94 -3.24
N ARG A 322 4.86 -7.80 -2.89
CA ARG A 322 4.40 -7.53 -1.50
C ARG A 322 3.37 -8.56 -1.04
N ASN A 323 2.42 -8.92 -1.89
CA ASN A 323 1.41 -9.92 -1.56
C ASN A 323 2.03 -11.30 -1.30
N VAL A 324 3.03 -11.73 -2.08
CA VAL A 324 3.77 -12.97 -1.80
C VAL A 324 4.47 -12.90 -0.43
N ARG A 325 5.13 -11.77 -0.11
CA ARG A 325 5.78 -11.61 1.21
C ARG A 325 4.76 -11.60 2.36
N LYS A 326 3.64 -10.91 2.18
CA LYS A 326 2.54 -10.90 3.16
C LYS A 326 2.13 -12.32 3.54
N TRP A 327 1.84 -13.17 2.57
CA TRP A 327 1.40 -14.55 2.85
C TRP A 327 2.51 -15.45 3.41
N LYS A 328 3.78 -15.20 3.06
CA LYS A 328 4.90 -15.89 3.72
C LYS A 328 5.03 -15.51 5.20
N LYS A 329 4.94 -14.20 5.52
CA LYS A 329 5.01 -13.70 6.90
C LYS A 329 3.85 -14.23 7.73
N ARG A 330 2.64 -14.18 7.19
CA ARG A 330 1.45 -14.70 7.85
C ARG A 330 1.55 -16.20 8.14
N TYR A 331 1.97 -16.99 7.16
CA TYR A 331 2.24 -18.42 7.34
C TYR A 331 3.25 -18.67 8.48
N LEU A 332 4.34 -17.93 8.53
CA LEU A 332 5.34 -18.07 9.59
C LEU A 332 4.81 -17.65 10.97
N ALA A 333 4.01 -16.59 11.03
CA ALA A 333 3.37 -16.13 12.27
C ALA A 333 2.36 -17.15 12.81
N GLU A 334 1.46 -17.65 11.96
CA GLU A 334 0.50 -18.73 12.30
C GLU A 334 1.24 -19.99 12.77
N SER A 335 2.29 -20.41 12.04
CA SER A 335 3.13 -21.55 12.43
C SER A 335 3.82 -21.34 13.77
N ALA A 336 4.31 -20.13 14.06
CA ALA A 336 4.96 -19.80 15.32
C ALA A 336 3.98 -19.78 16.51
N ALA A 337 2.73 -19.42 16.26
CA ALA A 337 1.63 -19.45 17.25
C ALA A 337 1.03 -20.85 17.45
N GLY A 338 1.38 -21.83 16.60
CA GLY A 338 0.75 -23.17 16.60
C GLY A 338 -0.68 -23.16 16.03
N SER A 339 -1.03 -22.14 15.25
CA SER A 339 -2.33 -22.00 14.58
C SER A 339 -2.37 -22.76 13.25
N ASP A 340 -3.58 -22.98 12.70
CA ASP A 340 -3.74 -23.56 11.37
C ASP A 340 -3.21 -22.65 10.28
N THR A 341 -2.30 -23.18 9.45
CA THR A 341 -1.59 -22.46 8.37
C THR A 341 -2.19 -22.74 6.99
N THR A 342 -3.30 -23.44 6.91
CA THR A 342 -3.85 -23.95 5.65
C THR A 342 -4.28 -22.80 4.72
N ASP A 343 -5.01 -21.81 5.23
CA ASP A 343 -5.47 -20.66 4.45
C ASP A 343 -4.29 -19.83 3.91
N SER A 344 -3.35 -19.50 4.77
CA SER A 344 -2.16 -18.74 4.37
C SER A 344 -1.31 -19.50 3.34
N ALA A 345 -1.23 -20.83 3.42
CA ALA A 345 -0.54 -21.66 2.45
C ALA A 345 -1.23 -21.66 1.07
N VAL A 346 -2.57 -21.76 1.04
CA VAL A 346 -3.36 -21.68 -0.20
C VAL A 346 -3.20 -20.31 -0.86
N ARG A 347 -3.35 -19.25 -0.07
CA ARG A 347 -3.19 -17.86 -0.58
C ARG A 347 -1.76 -17.55 -1.03
N LEU A 348 -0.75 -18.12 -0.36
CA LEU A 348 0.65 -18.00 -0.81
C LEU A 348 0.86 -18.66 -2.16
N LYS A 349 0.26 -19.84 -2.39
CA LYS A 349 0.33 -20.52 -3.69
C LYS A 349 -0.31 -19.65 -4.78
N ALA A 350 -1.50 -19.12 -4.54
CA ALA A 350 -2.19 -18.22 -5.48
C ALA A 350 -1.39 -16.92 -5.75
N ALA A 351 -0.85 -16.29 -4.71
CA ALA A 351 -0.03 -15.09 -4.86
C ALA A 351 1.24 -15.32 -5.70
N ARG A 352 1.91 -16.47 -5.51
CA ARG A 352 3.08 -16.85 -6.32
C ARG A 352 2.71 -17.09 -7.76
N GLN A 353 1.59 -17.75 -8.01
CA GLN A 353 1.08 -18.00 -9.35
C GLN A 353 0.77 -16.68 -10.05
N SER A 354 -0.01 -15.79 -9.43
CA SER A 354 -0.34 -14.46 -9.95
C SER A 354 0.90 -13.63 -10.29
N LEU A 355 1.95 -13.66 -9.45
CA LEU A 355 3.19 -12.97 -9.74
C LEU A 355 3.93 -13.57 -10.95
N SER A 356 3.98 -14.90 -11.04
CA SER A 356 4.65 -15.61 -12.14
C SER A 356 3.96 -15.36 -13.48
N GLU A 357 2.63 -15.43 -13.51
CA GLU A 357 1.80 -15.19 -14.68
C GLU A 357 1.91 -13.73 -15.15
N PHE A 358 1.84 -12.79 -14.22
CA PHE A 358 2.03 -11.37 -14.52
C PHE A 358 3.41 -11.09 -15.12
N ALA A 359 4.48 -11.60 -14.50
CA ALA A 359 5.84 -11.41 -15.01
C ALA A 359 5.99 -11.99 -16.42
N LYS A 360 5.43 -13.18 -16.67
CA LYS A 360 5.44 -13.81 -18.00
C LYS A 360 4.65 -12.99 -19.03
N ALA A 361 3.47 -12.50 -18.65
CA ALA A 361 2.60 -11.74 -19.56
C ALA A 361 3.19 -10.36 -19.94
N THR A 362 3.95 -9.73 -19.03
CA THR A 362 4.58 -8.42 -19.25
C THR A 362 6.03 -8.50 -19.74
N GLY A 363 6.53 -9.69 -20.09
CA GLY A 363 7.92 -9.88 -20.52
C GLY A 363 8.96 -9.68 -19.41
N GLY A 364 8.52 -9.54 -18.16
CA GLY A 364 9.36 -9.34 -16.99
C GLY A 364 9.89 -10.65 -16.39
N ARG A 365 10.61 -10.53 -15.28
CA ARG A 365 11.08 -11.65 -14.47
C ARG A 365 10.72 -11.47 -13.01
N VAL A 366 10.43 -12.57 -12.32
CA VAL A 366 10.24 -12.57 -10.87
C VAL A 366 11.59 -12.34 -10.20
N ASP A 367 11.67 -11.30 -9.39
CA ASP A 367 12.83 -11.05 -8.54
C ASP A 367 12.66 -11.81 -7.21
N ASN A 368 13.44 -12.91 -7.09
CA ASN A 368 13.39 -13.75 -5.90
C ASN A 368 13.87 -13.01 -4.64
N ALA A 369 14.80 -12.05 -4.75
CA ALA A 369 15.25 -11.24 -3.62
C ALA A 369 14.09 -10.40 -3.06
N ARG A 370 13.27 -9.82 -3.95
CA ARG A 370 12.10 -9.00 -3.57
C ARG A 370 10.94 -9.80 -2.97
N THR A 371 10.89 -11.10 -3.18
CA THR A 371 9.90 -12.00 -2.56
C THR A 371 10.46 -12.80 -1.39
N SER A 372 11.74 -12.64 -1.07
CA SER A 372 12.38 -13.33 0.05
C SER A 372 11.79 -12.88 1.39
N VAL A 373 11.63 -13.84 2.31
CA VAL A 373 11.31 -13.60 3.72
C VAL A 373 12.26 -14.46 4.55
N PRO A 374 12.96 -13.90 5.53
CA PRO A 374 13.84 -14.65 6.43
C PRO A 374 13.08 -15.81 7.07
N LYS A 375 13.78 -16.92 7.30
CA LYS A 375 13.20 -18.18 7.82
C LYS A 375 12.19 -18.89 6.94
N PHE A 376 11.68 -18.26 5.87
CA PHE A 376 10.87 -18.95 4.87
C PHE A 376 11.76 -19.62 3.82
N GLY A 377 12.51 -20.65 4.24
CA GLY A 377 13.41 -21.42 3.39
C GLY A 377 12.71 -22.55 2.62
N ARG A 378 13.51 -23.46 2.06
CA ARG A 378 13.00 -24.62 1.27
C ARG A 378 12.08 -25.52 2.09
N SER A 379 12.41 -25.76 3.38
CA SER A 379 11.61 -26.57 4.29
C SER A 379 10.21 -25.97 4.46
N GLU A 380 10.12 -24.69 4.80
CA GLU A 380 8.83 -24.02 5.00
C GLU A 380 8.04 -23.89 3.68
N ALA A 381 8.72 -23.67 2.57
CA ALA A 381 8.09 -23.67 1.26
C ALA A 381 7.47 -25.02 0.90
N SER A 382 8.15 -26.13 1.26
CA SER A 382 7.64 -27.50 1.04
C SER A 382 6.45 -27.80 1.95
N LYS A 383 6.51 -27.43 3.24
CA LYS A 383 5.39 -27.59 4.18
C LYS A 383 4.16 -26.79 3.73
N ALA A 384 4.34 -25.52 3.33
CA ALA A 384 3.26 -24.70 2.81
C ALA A 384 2.67 -25.29 1.51
N GLY A 385 3.52 -25.79 0.61
CA GLY A 385 3.08 -26.45 -0.62
C GLY A 385 2.26 -27.72 -0.34
N TRP A 386 2.64 -28.50 0.67
CA TRP A 386 1.93 -29.69 1.10
C TRP A 386 0.57 -29.32 1.76
N ALA A 387 0.55 -28.34 2.67
CA ALA A 387 -0.67 -27.85 3.30
C ALA A 387 -1.68 -27.34 2.26
N ALA A 388 -1.21 -26.56 1.26
CA ALA A 388 -2.05 -26.07 0.16
C ALA A 388 -2.58 -27.18 -0.76
N LYS A 389 -1.84 -28.30 -0.93
CA LYS A 389 -2.34 -29.45 -1.69
C LYS A 389 -3.40 -30.23 -0.92
N ASN A 390 -3.18 -30.45 0.37
CA ASN A 390 -4.08 -31.27 1.18
C ASN A 390 -5.40 -30.58 1.48
N SER A 391 -5.43 -29.25 1.55
CA SER A 391 -6.69 -28.50 1.66
C SER A 391 -7.59 -28.74 0.44
N ALA A 392 -7.02 -28.93 -0.74
CA ALA A 392 -7.78 -29.27 -1.94
C ALA A 392 -8.29 -30.74 -1.96
N GLN A 393 -7.63 -31.62 -1.19
CA GLN A 393 -8.02 -33.03 -1.07
C GLN A 393 -8.98 -33.32 0.11
N SER A 394 -9.05 -32.45 1.11
CA SER A 394 -9.87 -32.63 2.31
C SER A 394 -11.27 -32.02 2.22
N LYS A 395 -11.74 -31.61 1.05
CA LYS A 395 -13.15 -31.27 0.77
C LYS A 395 -13.77 -32.22 -0.24
N PRO A 396 -14.41 -33.30 0.18
CA PRO A 396 -15.55 -33.81 -0.52
C PRO A 396 -16.81 -33.40 0.28
N LEU A 397 -17.31 -32.21 0.09
CA LEU A 397 -18.69 -31.86 0.42
C LEU A 397 -19.12 -30.75 -0.53
N LEU A 398 -19.95 -31.18 -1.47
CA LEU A 398 -20.78 -30.43 -2.41
C LEU A 398 -20.09 -29.76 -3.61
N GLY A 399 -20.36 -30.37 -4.78
CA GLY A 399 -20.33 -29.73 -6.09
C GLY A 399 -18.93 -29.58 -6.69
N SER A 400 -18.51 -30.59 -7.47
CA SER A 400 -17.38 -30.47 -8.37
C SER A 400 -17.69 -29.46 -9.47
N GLU A 401 -17.41 -28.19 -9.23
CA GLU A 401 -17.10 -27.27 -10.31
C GLU A 401 -15.60 -27.02 -10.26
N LYS A 402 -14.96 -27.34 -11.35
CA LYS A 402 -13.56 -27.02 -11.62
C LYS A 402 -13.35 -25.52 -11.38
N ILE A 403 -12.46 -25.18 -10.45
CA ILE A 403 -11.85 -23.85 -10.44
C ILE A 403 -10.94 -23.82 -11.66
N GLU A 404 -11.51 -23.47 -12.79
CA GLU A 404 -10.76 -23.01 -13.92
C GLU A 404 -10.03 -21.73 -13.51
N SER A 405 -8.81 -21.60 -13.97
CA SER A 405 -7.88 -20.52 -13.69
C SER A 405 -8.57 -19.17 -13.57
N SER A 406 -8.17 -18.39 -12.56
CA SER A 406 -8.68 -17.06 -12.21
C SER A 406 -8.57 -15.99 -13.31
N GLU A 407 -8.44 -16.38 -14.57
CA GLU A 407 -8.40 -15.50 -15.74
C GLU A 407 -9.77 -15.25 -16.38
N ASN A 408 -10.83 -15.95 -15.96
CA ASN A 408 -12.17 -15.81 -16.53
C ASN A 408 -13.23 -15.29 -15.55
N PHE A 409 -12.88 -14.37 -14.64
CA PHE A 409 -13.87 -13.43 -14.13
C PHE A 409 -13.97 -12.22 -15.07
N MET A 410 -14.05 -12.49 -16.36
CA MET A 410 -14.64 -11.55 -17.28
C MET A 410 -16.16 -11.78 -17.28
N TYR A 411 -16.88 -10.72 -17.00
CA TYR A 411 -18.31 -10.59 -17.05
C TYR A 411 -18.91 -10.92 -18.46
N THR A 412 -18.74 -12.13 -18.94
CA THR A 412 -19.32 -12.55 -20.20
C THR A 412 -20.56 -13.42 -20.06
N ASP A 413 -20.98 -13.78 -18.84
CA ASP A 413 -22.18 -14.61 -18.62
C ASP A 413 -23.25 -13.98 -17.71
N ILE A 414 -23.41 -12.65 -17.73
CA ILE A 414 -24.55 -11.97 -17.08
C ILE A 414 -25.88 -12.25 -17.82
N LYS A 415 -25.89 -13.03 -18.88
CA LYS A 415 -27.10 -13.23 -19.71
C LYS A 415 -27.98 -14.43 -19.36
N THR A 416 -27.69 -15.22 -18.32
CA THR A 416 -28.46 -16.44 -18.07
C THR A 416 -28.90 -16.73 -16.63
N VAL A 417 -28.86 -15.77 -15.69
CA VAL A 417 -29.51 -15.95 -14.38
C VAL A 417 -30.70 -15.02 -14.26
N SER A 418 -31.84 -15.49 -14.75
CA SER A 418 -33.12 -14.76 -14.65
C SER A 418 -33.83 -14.92 -13.30
N GLU A 419 -33.11 -15.25 -12.23
CA GLU A 419 -33.68 -15.39 -10.89
C GLU A 419 -33.23 -14.23 -10.01
N LYS A 420 -34.19 -13.43 -9.56
CA LYS A 420 -34.00 -12.35 -8.59
C LYS A 420 -33.34 -12.91 -7.33
N PRO A 421 -32.06 -12.64 -7.04
CA PRO A 421 -31.32 -13.33 -5.95
C PRO A 421 -31.95 -13.11 -4.57
N TRP A 422 -32.62 -11.98 -4.37
CA TRP A 422 -33.32 -11.66 -3.13
C TRP A 422 -34.54 -12.53 -2.83
N LEU A 423 -35.08 -13.28 -3.77
CA LEU A 423 -36.16 -14.21 -3.52
C LEU A 423 -35.76 -15.39 -2.65
N ARG A 424 -34.44 -15.64 -2.52
CA ARG A 424 -33.87 -16.70 -1.71
C ARG A 424 -33.34 -16.21 -0.35
N TRP A 425 -33.35 -14.89 -0.11
CA TRP A 425 -32.83 -14.33 1.14
C TRP A 425 -33.92 -14.25 2.20
N GLU A 426 -33.51 -14.57 3.42
CA GLU A 426 -34.38 -14.48 4.58
C GLU A 426 -34.75 -13.03 4.89
N LYS A 427 -35.84 -12.86 5.60
CA LYS A 427 -36.24 -11.55 6.12
C LYS A 427 -35.70 -11.38 7.53
N ILE A 428 -35.35 -10.13 7.88
CA ILE A 428 -34.92 -9.80 9.23
C ILE A 428 -36.08 -10.11 10.18
N GLU A 429 -35.83 -10.99 11.15
CA GLU A 429 -36.78 -11.27 12.20
C GLU A 429 -36.71 -10.20 13.29
N GLY A 430 -37.87 -9.70 13.72
CA GLY A 430 -37.98 -8.67 14.73
C GLY A 430 -37.81 -7.23 14.20
N GLY A 431 -37.67 -6.30 15.11
CA GLY A 431 -37.50 -4.87 14.76
C GLY A 431 -36.07 -4.53 14.40
N HIS A 432 -35.87 -3.87 13.26
CA HIS A 432 -34.56 -3.33 12.87
C HIS A 432 -34.62 -1.81 12.67
N SER A 433 -33.48 -1.15 12.77
CA SER A 433 -33.35 0.31 12.69
C SER A 433 -32.26 0.70 11.71
N SER A 434 -32.29 1.96 11.24
CA SER A 434 -31.21 2.50 10.40
C SER A 434 -29.82 2.34 11.05
N ALA A 435 -29.70 2.47 12.36
CA ALA A 435 -28.44 2.32 13.08
C ALA A 435 -27.98 0.84 13.12
N SER A 436 -28.89 -0.09 13.46
CA SER A 436 -28.57 -1.53 13.44
C SER A 436 -28.22 -2.02 12.04
N ASP A 437 -28.96 -1.58 11.01
CA ASP A 437 -28.67 -1.95 9.63
C ASP A 437 -27.33 -1.40 9.13
N THR A 438 -26.94 -0.18 9.57
CA THR A 438 -25.62 0.38 9.26
C THR A 438 -24.50 -0.53 9.76
N ILE A 439 -24.58 -1.00 10.99
CA ILE A 439 -23.57 -1.87 11.62
C ILE A 439 -23.60 -3.27 10.99
N ALA A 440 -24.79 -3.81 10.74
CA ALA A 440 -24.97 -5.18 10.23
C ALA A 440 -24.72 -5.31 8.71
N SER A 441 -24.58 -4.22 7.97
CA SER A 441 -24.35 -4.27 6.51
C SER A 441 -22.98 -4.86 6.14
N ASN A 442 -21.95 -4.68 6.97
CA ASN A 442 -20.61 -5.20 6.73
C ASN A 442 -20.01 -5.80 8.00
N PRO A 443 -20.57 -6.90 8.51
CA PRO A 443 -20.14 -7.50 9.77
C PRO A 443 -18.68 -7.96 9.73
N LYS A 444 -18.16 -8.20 8.53
CA LYS A 444 -16.79 -8.67 8.29
C LYS A 444 -15.77 -7.53 8.07
N PHE A 445 -16.13 -6.27 8.33
CA PHE A 445 -15.24 -5.11 8.12
C PHE A 445 -13.85 -5.29 8.74
N ASN A 446 -13.77 -5.87 9.94
CA ASN A 446 -12.52 -6.09 10.63
C ASN A 446 -11.81 -7.40 10.28
N GLU A 447 -12.45 -8.28 9.49
CA GLU A 447 -11.91 -9.61 9.20
C GLU A 447 -10.88 -9.59 8.07
N ALA A 448 -11.10 -8.79 7.01
CA ALA A 448 -10.19 -8.73 5.88
C ALA A 448 -10.21 -7.36 5.19
N ILE A 449 -9.11 -7.02 4.50
CA ILE A 449 -8.97 -5.75 3.80
C ILE A 449 -9.98 -5.59 2.65
N GLU A 450 -10.43 -6.69 2.08
CA GLU A 450 -11.44 -6.76 1.04
C GLU A 450 -12.79 -6.21 1.53
N TYR A 451 -13.08 -6.32 2.83
CA TYR A 451 -14.25 -5.74 3.49
C TYR A 451 -14.04 -4.29 3.94
N ARG A 452 -12.80 -3.78 3.89
CA ARG A 452 -12.47 -2.36 4.14
C ARG A 452 -12.40 -1.54 2.84
N ARG A 453 -12.65 -2.17 1.69
CA ARG A 453 -12.63 -1.55 0.35
C ARG A 453 -13.92 -1.76 -0.42
N ASN A 454 -14.94 -2.29 0.24
CA ASN A 454 -16.21 -2.68 -0.35
C ASN A 454 -17.33 -1.65 -0.15
N CYS A 455 -17.00 -0.36 0.05
CA CYS A 455 -17.98 0.69 0.31
C CYS A 455 -19.12 0.72 -0.73
N GLN A 456 -18.79 0.57 -2.01
CA GLN A 456 -19.77 0.48 -3.12
C GLN A 456 -20.69 -0.74 -3.03
N LYS A 457 -20.32 -1.81 -2.32
CA LYS A 457 -21.17 -2.97 -2.06
C LYS A 457 -21.94 -2.84 -0.75
N CYS A 458 -21.41 -2.09 0.20
CA CYS A 458 -22.07 -1.87 1.50
C CYS A 458 -23.31 -0.99 1.39
N VAL A 459 -23.33 0.00 0.48
CA VAL A 459 -24.49 0.87 0.28
C VAL A 459 -25.70 0.08 -0.22
N PRO A 460 -25.65 -0.69 -1.32
CA PRO A 460 -26.77 -1.51 -1.73
C PRO A 460 -27.14 -2.60 -0.71
N THR A 461 -26.18 -3.13 0.04
CA THR A 461 -26.47 -4.06 1.15
C THR A 461 -27.29 -3.39 2.24
N TYR A 462 -26.92 -2.17 2.64
CA TYR A 462 -27.74 -1.36 3.57
C TYR A 462 -29.16 -1.16 3.03
N GLU A 463 -29.31 -0.80 1.76
CA GLU A 463 -30.64 -0.63 1.16
C GLU A 463 -31.46 -1.94 1.19
N MET A 464 -30.84 -3.09 0.94
CA MET A 464 -31.53 -4.39 1.06
C MET A 464 -31.97 -4.67 2.50
N ARG A 465 -31.12 -4.36 3.49
CA ARG A 465 -31.53 -4.46 4.91
C ARG A 465 -32.67 -3.53 5.24
N ARG A 466 -32.66 -2.29 4.73
CA ARG A 466 -33.78 -1.34 4.88
C ARG A 466 -35.07 -1.82 4.19
N ARG A 467 -34.96 -2.69 3.18
CA ARG A 467 -36.10 -3.41 2.56
C ARG A 467 -36.48 -4.69 3.30
N GLY A 468 -35.83 -4.96 4.44
CA GLY A 468 -36.14 -6.05 5.36
C GLY A 468 -35.49 -7.39 5.04
N TYR A 469 -34.43 -7.45 4.22
CA TYR A 469 -33.69 -8.69 3.95
C TYR A 469 -32.47 -8.81 4.87
N ASP A 470 -32.24 -10.01 5.40
CA ASP A 470 -31.06 -10.27 6.23
C ASP A 470 -29.87 -10.66 5.35
N VAL A 471 -29.08 -9.66 5.01
CA VAL A 471 -27.96 -9.76 4.08
C VAL A 471 -26.70 -9.05 4.63
N ALA A 472 -25.54 -9.51 4.18
CA ALA A 472 -24.24 -8.93 4.47
C ALA A 472 -23.47 -8.61 3.16
N ALA A 473 -22.65 -7.56 3.19
CA ALA A 473 -21.88 -7.13 2.03
C ALA A 473 -20.77 -8.14 1.68
N LYS A 474 -20.61 -8.38 0.40
CA LYS A 474 -19.52 -9.19 -0.14
C LYS A 474 -18.20 -8.41 -0.14
N PRO A 475 -17.06 -9.11 -0.09
CA PRO A 475 -15.75 -8.49 -0.17
C PRO A 475 -15.51 -7.87 -1.56
N THR A 476 -14.59 -6.90 -1.63
CA THR A 476 -14.11 -6.31 -2.88
C THR A 476 -12.67 -6.70 -3.12
N PHE A 477 -12.40 -7.35 -4.24
CA PHE A 477 -11.07 -7.77 -4.65
C PHE A 477 -10.45 -6.77 -5.65
N ALA A 478 -9.14 -6.86 -5.85
CA ALA A 478 -8.46 -6.04 -6.85
C ALA A 478 -8.99 -6.37 -8.26
N GLY A 479 -9.44 -5.35 -8.97
CA GLY A 479 -10.04 -5.51 -10.30
C GLY A 479 -11.58 -5.66 -10.29
N ASP A 480 -12.21 -5.64 -9.13
CA ASP A 480 -13.67 -5.65 -9.02
C ASP A 480 -14.27 -4.37 -9.62
N GLU A 481 -15.00 -4.52 -10.70
CA GLU A 481 -15.59 -3.38 -11.41
C GLU A 481 -16.69 -2.67 -10.60
N LEU A 482 -17.40 -3.38 -9.73
CA LEU A 482 -18.42 -2.78 -8.87
C LEU A 482 -17.81 -1.90 -7.76
N ALA A 483 -16.51 -2.00 -7.51
CA ALA A 483 -15.80 -1.10 -6.61
C ALA A 483 -15.47 0.27 -7.24
N GLN A 484 -15.68 0.45 -8.54
CA GLN A 484 -15.34 1.67 -9.24
C GLN A 484 -16.51 2.65 -9.23
N VAL A 485 -16.25 3.93 -8.97
CA VAL A 485 -17.26 5.01 -8.93
C VAL A 485 -18.08 5.10 -10.22
N LYS A 486 -17.48 4.83 -11.38
CA LYS A 486 -18.18 4.81 -12.66
C LYS A 486 -19.33 3.80 -12.73
N ASN A 487 -19.34 2.78 -11.87
CA ASN A 487 -20.37 1.75 -11.76
C ASN A 487 -21.30 1.99 -10.56
N MET A 488 -21.25 3.19 -9.97
CA MET A 488 -22.23 3.64 -8.99
C MET A 488 -23.65 3.40 -9.54
N GLY A 489 -24.46 2.72 -8.78
CA GLY A 489 -25.84 2.46 -9.19
C GLY A 489 -26.06 1.31 -10.17
N ALA A 490 -25.04 0.53 -10.53
CA ALA A 490 -25.19 -0.57 -11.47
C ALA A 490 -26.29 -1.59 -11.10
N MET A 491 -26.64 -1.70 -9.81
CA MET A 491 -27.68 -2.57 -9.25
C MET A 491 -29.07 -1.91 -9.16
N PHE A 492 -29.18 -0.61 -9.49
CA PHE A 492 -30.42 0.17 -9.35
C PHE A 492 -30.91 0.65 -10.72
N ASN A 493 -31.96 0.02 -11.25
CA ASN A 493 -32.54 0.40 -12.53
C ASN A 493 -33.20 1.78 -12.46
N GLY A 494 -32.87 2.63 -13.43
CA GLY A 494 -33.49 3.95 -13.58
C GLY A 494 -33.03 5.00 -12.55
N ALA A 495 -32.12 4.67 -11.68
CA ALA A 495 -31.55 5.65 -10.75
C ALA A 495 -30.69 6.68 -11.52
N LYS A 496 -30.81 7.95 -11.13
CA LYS A 496 -30.08 9.06 -11.75
C LYS A 496 -29.00 9.56 -10.80
N ILE A 497 -27.80 9.73 -11.33
CA ILE A 497 -26.67 10.30 -10.58
C ILE A 497 -26.69 11.81 -10.78
N GLU A 498 -26.71 12.54 -9.67
CA GLU A 498 -26.54 14.00 -9.62
C GLU A 498 -25.09 14.31 -9.22
N ASN A 499 -24.46 15.26 -9.90
CA ASN A 499 -23.12 15.75 -9.58
C ASN A 499 -23.21 17.17 -9.05
N PHE A 500 -22.43 17.48 -8.02
CA PHE A 500 -22.32 18.81 -7.43
C PHE A 500 -20.95 19.42 -7.80
N PRO A 501 -20.87 20.21 -8.88
CA PRO A 501 -19.60 20.66 -9.46
C PRO A 501 -18.92 21.80 -8.68
N GLN A 502 -19.52 22.27 -7.60
CA GLN A 502 -18.99 23.34 -6.74
C GLN A 502 -19.04 22.91 -5.29
N GLY A 503 -18.02 23.31 -4.52
CA GLY A 503 -17.93 22.97 -3.12
C GLY A 503 -17.86 21.45 -2.85
N ASN A 504 -18.19 21.07 -1.63
CA ASN A 504 -18.15 19.66 -1.18
C ASN A 504 -19.51 18.96 -1.27
N GLY A 505 -20.55 19.63 -1.79
CA GLY A 505 -21.89 19.07 -2.00
C GLY A 505 -22.75 18.87 -0.76
N PHE A 506 -22.27 19.25 0.45
CA PHE A 506 -22.97 18.94 1.69
C PHE A 506 -24.34 19.65 1.82
N GLU A 507 -24.38 20.94 1.56
CA GLU A 507 -25.61 21.75 1.68
C GLU A 507 -26.63 21.34 0.59
N GLU A 508 -26.15 21.12 -0.63
CA GLU A 508 -26.95 20.71 -1.78
C GLU A 508 -27.60 19.34 -1.55
N ILE A 509 -26.84 18.39 -0.97
CA ILE A 509 -27.38 17.07 -0.63
C ILE A 509 -28.46 17.19 0.45
N GLN A 510 -28.24 17.99 1.49
CA GLN A 510 -29.26 18.19 2.53
C GLN A 510 -30.55 18.79 1.96
N GLN A 511 -30.41 19.78 1.06
CA GLN A 511 -31.57 20.35 0.37
C GLN A 511 -32.29 19.31 -0.48
N ARG A 512 -31.55 18.52 -1.29
CA ARG A 512 -32.13 17.50 -2.14
C ARG A 512 -32.82 16.40 -1.35
N MET A 513 -32.22 15.95 -0.25
CA MET A 513 -32.83 14.97 0.64
C MET A 513 -34.12 15.50 1.30
N ALA A 514 -34.15 16.78 1.69
CA ALA A 514 -35.34 17.42 2.23
C ALA A 514 -36.47 17.52 1.19
N GLU A 515 -36.15 17.84 -0.08
CA GLU A 515 -37.10 17.84 -1.21
C GLU A 515 -37.71 16.46 -1.46
N TRP A 516 -36.93 15.38 -1.30
CA TRP A 516 -37.43 14.00 -1.46
C TRP A 516 -38.28 13.54 -0.26
N GLY A 517 -38.14 14.17 0.89
CA GLY A 517 -38.95 13.95 2.09
C GLY A 517 -38.52 12.76 2.93
N ASP A 518 -39.18 12.59 4.05
CA ASP A 518 -38.89 11.53 5.03
C ASP A 518 -39.05 10.13 4.43
N GLY A 519 -38.07 9.27 4.71
CA GLY A 519 -37.97 7.93 4.16
C GLY A 519 -37.05 7.83 2.94
N ALA A 520 -36.68 8.96 2.31
CA ALA A 520 -35.73 8.97 1.20
C ALA A 520 -34.35 8.48 1.63
N ARG A 521 -33.73 7.66 0.79
CA ARG A 521 -32.36 7.17 0.98
C ARG A 521 -31.59 7.32 -0.33
N ALA A 522 -30.32 7.71 -0.20
CA ALA A 522 -29.45 7.94 -1.33
C ALA A 522 -28.04 7.38 -1.07
N GLU A 523 -27.41 6.90 -2.12
CA GLU A 523 -25.99 6.70 -2.17
C GLU A 523 -25.30 8.04 -2.37
N VAL A 524 -24.29 8.32 -1.52
CA VAL A 524 -23.40 9.47 -1.63
C VAL A 524 -22.01 8.96 -1.91
N VAL A 525 -21.33 9.52 -2.91
CA VAL A 525 -19.91 9.29 -3.15
C VAL A 525 -19.17 10.60 -3.04
N VAL A 526 -18.12 10.64 -2.25
CA VAL A 526 -17.21 11.78 -2.15
C VAL A 526 -15.82 11.40 -2.65
N GLY A 527 -15.26 12.25 -3.51
CA GLY A 527 -13.88 12.12 -3.99
C GLY A 527 -12.89 12.74 -3.01
N PHE A 528 -11.80 12.02 -2.72
CA PHE A 528 -10.63 12.50 -2.00
C PHE A 528 -9.43 12.53 -2.94
N LYS A 529 -8.34 13.20 -2.59
CA LYS A 529 -7.16 13.38 -3.43
C LYS A 529 -6.66 12.12 -4.18
N ASN A 530 -6.81 10.92 -3.61
CA ASN A 530 -6.33 9.65 -4.20
C ASN A 530 -7.33 8.49 -4.08
N SER A 531 -8.56 8.76 -3.70
CA SER A 531 -9.58 7.73 -3.47
C SER A 531 -10.97 8.36 -3.52
N ALA A 532 -12.00 7.51 -3.50
CA ALA A 532 -13.37 7.93 -3.29
C ALA A 532 -14.01 7.01 -2.24
N HIS A 533 -15.06 7.48 -1.58
CA HIS A 533 -15.79 6.69 -0.59
C HIS A 533 -17.30 6.82 -0.78
N ALA A 534 -17.99 5.68 -0.71
CA ALA A 534 -19.44 5.60 -0.81
C ALA A 534 -20.06 5.37 0.57
N PHE A 535 -21.12 6.11 0.87
CA PHE A 535 -21.91 6.01 2.08
C PHE A 535 -23.37 6.40 1.82
N VAL A 536 -24.22 6.42 2.85
CA VAL A 536 -25.66 6.62 2.69
C VAL A 536 -26.09 7.94 3.33
N ALA A 537 -26.95 8.70 2.60
CA ALA A 537 -27.80 9.74 3.16
C ALA A 537 -29.22 9.19 3.38
N GLU A 538 -29.80 9.40 4.56
CA GLU A 538 -31.17 9.02 4.92
C GLU A 538 -31.92 10.21 5.48
N GLN A 539 -33.09 10.55 4.91
CA GLN A 539 -33.97 11.61 5.40
C GLN A 539 -34.95 11.03 6.42
N LYS A 540 -34.98 11.62 7.61
CA LYS A 540 -35.88 11.17 8.67
C LYS A 540 -36.22 12.32 9.63
N ASN A 541 -37.50 12.52 9.91
CA ASN A 541 -38.04 13.58 10.78
C ASN A 541 -37.50 14.97 10.38
N GLY A 542 -37.51 15.28 9.10
CA GLY A 542 -37.04 16.54 8.53
C GLY A 542 -35.53 16.77 8.60
N ARG A 543 -34.72 15.75 8.91
CA ARG A 543 -33.25 15.84 8.99
C ARG A 543 -32.58 14.78 8.15
N THR A 544 -31.42 15.16 7.55
CA THR A 544 -30.56 14.22 6.80
C THR A 544 -29.52 13.63 7.74
N PHE A 545 -29.44 12.30 7.75
CA PHE A 545 -28.44 11.52 8.49
C PHE A 545 -27.49 10.88 7.50
N PHE A 546 -26.19 10.99 7.76
CA PHE A 546 -25.14 10.36 6.95
C PHE A 546 -24.60 9.15 7.68
N ARG A 547 -24.63 7.97 7.03
CA ARG A 547 -24.29 6.68 7.62
C ARG A 547 -23.30 5.95 6.75
N ASP A 548 -22.30 5.35 7.34
CA ASP A 548 -21.32 4.55 6.63
C ASP A 548 -21.51 3.05 6.90
N PRO A 549 -22.19 2.33 6.01
CA PRO A 549 -22.43 0.90 6.19
C PRO A 549 -21.18 0.04 6.00
N GLN A 550 -20.05 0.61 5.54
CA GLN A 550 -18.80 -0.13 5.44
C GLN A 550 -18.15 -0.33 6.81
N ASN A 551 -18.04 0.73 7.61
CA ASN A 551 -17.37 0.70 8.92
C ASN A 551 -18.31 0.76 10.12
N GLY A 552 -19.62 0.86 9.86
CA GLY A 552 -20.65 0.93 10.89
C GLY A 552 -20.86 2.31 11.51
N PHE A 553 -20.27 3.38 10.98
CA PHE A 553 -20.45 4.73 11.52
C PHE A 553 -21.87 5.25 11.25
N ILE A 554 -22.57 5.54 12.33
CA ILE A 554 -23.96 6.05 12.28
C ILE A 554 -24.04 7.55 12.03
N ASN A 555 -22.91 8.27 12.03
CA ASN A 555 -22.78 9.66 11.64
C ASN A 555 -21.40 9.90 11.01
N CYS A 556 -21.38 10.15 9.71
CA CYS A 556 -20.15 10.36 8.94
C CYS A 556 -20.12 11.71 8.21
N ARG A 557 -20.80 12.74 8.75
CA ARG A 557 -20.81 14.10 8.21
C ARG A 557 -19.41 14.66 7.94
N ASP A 558 -18.42 14.27 8.73
CA ASP A 558 -17.05 14.77 8.64
C ASP A 558 -16.33 14.37 7.32
N TYR A 559 -16.88 13.43 6.56
CA TYR A 559 -16.34 13.08 5.25
C TYR A 559 -16.38 14.26 4.26
N PHE A 560 -17.41 15.09 4.34
CA PHE A 560 -17.54 16.27 3.48
C PHE A 560 -16.44 17.32 3.71
N SER A 561 -15.92 17.45 4.93
CA SER A 561 -14.82 18.38 5.22
C SER A 561 -13.50 18.00 4.55
N LYS A 562 -13.39 16.75 4.08
CA LYS A 562 -12.21 16.18 3.41
C LYS A 562 -12.46 15.94 1.92
N ALA A 563 -13.68 16.14 1.45
CA ALA A 563 -14.05 15.97 0.04
C ALA A 563 -13.37 17.04 -0.82
N MET A 564 -12.98 16.66 -2.03
CA MET A 564 -12.49 17.61 -3.03
C MET A 564 -13.67 18.36 -3.63
N ASP A 565 -13.44 19.63 -3.94
CA ASP A 565 -14.45 20.47 -4.58
C ASP A 565 -14.90 19.86 -5.91
N GLY A 566 -16.22 19.76 -6.11
CA GLY A 566 -16.82 19.23 -7.32
C GLY A 566 -16.77 17.71 -7.49
N GLU A 567 -16.24 16.98 -6.52
CA GLU A 567 -16.08 15.52 -6.57
C GLU A 567 -17.11 14.78 -5.68
N THR A 568 -18.35 15.32 -5.63
CA THR A 568 -19.43 14.72 -4.84
C THR A 568 -20.60 14.31 -5.74
N LEU A 569 -21.04 13.06 -5.57
CA LEU A 569 -22.15 12.46 -6.32
C LEU A 569 -23.26 12.05 -5.35
N LEU A 570 -24.50 12.13 -5.82
CA LEU A 570 -25.71 11.70 -5.11
C LEU A 570 -26.60 10.86 -6.04
N MET A 571 -27.14 9.77 -5.52
CA MET A 571 -28.08 8.93 -6.27
C MET A 571 -29.17 8.41 -5.34
N ARG A 572 -30.44 8.73 -5.63
CA ARG A 572 -31.56 8.19 -4.87
C ARG A 572 -31.75 6.70 -5.11
N ILE A 573 -31.84 5.89 -4.03
CA ILE A 573 -31.87 4.42 -4.11
C ILE A 573 -33.13 3.77 -3.52
N ASP A 574 -33.85 4.46 -2.63
CA ASP A 574 -35.06 3.91 -1.97
C ASP A 574 -36.20 3.61 -2.94
N ASN A 575 -36.34 4.41 -3.97
CA ASN A 575 -37.40 4.31 -5.01
C ASN A 575 -36.93 3.60 -6.28
N ALA A 576 -35.66 3.20 -6.35
CA ALA A 576 -35.14 2.53 -7.53
C ALA A 576 -35.47 1.03 -7.55
N GLU A 577 -35.70 0.50 -8.73
CA GLU A 577 -35.91 -0.93 -8.95
C GLU A 577 -34.55 -1.67 -8.95
N LEU A 578 -34.50 -2.80 -8.26
CA LEU A 578 -33.29 -3.61 -8.18
C LEU A 578 -33.16 -4.55 -9.37
N ASN A 579 -31.94 -4.79 -9.82
CA ASN A 579 -31.63 -5.82 -10.81
C ASN A 579 -30.73 -6.92 -10.21
N ASP A 580 -30.44 -7.95 -11.00
CA ASP A 580 -29.74 -9.15 -10.55
C ASP A 580 -28.29 -8.89 -10.07
N THR A 581 -27.70 -7.75 -10.45
CA THR A 581 -26.36 -7.32 -10.01
C THR A 581 -26.26 -7.15 -8.49
N ILE A 582 -27.40 -6.98 -7.79
CA ILE A 582 -27.45 -6.90 -6.33
C ILE A 582 -26.83 -8.16 -5.66
N GLY A 583 -26.99 -9.34 -6.28
CA GLY A 583 -26.38 -10.59 -5.81
C GLY A 583 -24.84 -10.60 -5.85
N MET A 584 -24.24 -9.65 -6.56
CA MET A 584 -22.78 -9.45 -6.55
C MET A 584 -22.32 -8.52 -5.41
N CYS A 585 -23.24 -7.75 -4.85
CA CYS A 585 -22.95 -6.81 -3.76
C CYS A 585 -23.11 -7.45 -2.38
N CYS A 586 -24.12 -8.28 -2.20
CA CYS A 586 -24.45 -8.89 -0.92
C CYS A 586 -24.89 -10.35 -1.05
N GLU A 587 -24.93 -11.04 0.07
CA GLU A 587 -25.36 -12.43 0.25
C GLU A 587 -26.24 -12.55 1.48
N GLY A 588 -27.15 -13.54 1.50
CA GLY A 588 -27.96 -13.86 2.69
C GLY A 588 -27.08 -14.25 3.86
N VAL A 589 -27.41 -13.76 5.05
CA VAL A 589 -26.80 -14.22 6.29
C VAL A 589 -27.47 -15.54 6.66
N HIS A 590 -26.75 -16.66 6.56
CA HIS A 590 -27.22 -17.93 7.07
C HIS A 590 -27.04 -17.91 8.59
N HIS A 591 -28.13 -17.87 9.33
CA HIS A 591 -28.13 -18.27 10.73
C HIS A 591 -28.03 -19.78 10.74
N ASP A 592 -26.86 -20.34 11.08
CA ASP A 592 -26.75 -21.76 11.41
C ASP A 592 -27.72 -22.02 12.58
N THR A 593 -28.90 -22.49 12.27
CA THR A 593 -29.76 -23.13 13.28
C THR A 593 -29.11 -24.43 13.65
N GLU A 594 -28.69 -24.54 14.91
CA GLU A 594 -28.19 -25.75 15.55
C GLU A 594 -28.98 -27.05 15.20
#